data_7d857c36a0e97cc13badc1de8cf24823
#
_entry.id   7d857c36a0e97cc13badc1de8cf24823
#
_cell.length_a   1.000
_cell.length_b   1.000
_cell.length_c   1.000
_cell.angle_alpha   90.00
_cell.angle_beta   90.00
_cell.angle_gamma   90.00
#
_symmetry.space_group_name_H-M   'P 1'
#
loop_
_entity.id
_entity.type
_entity.pdbx_description
1 polymer ?
#
loop_
_entity_poly.entity_id
_entity_poly.type
_entity_poly.pdbx_seq_one_letter_code
_entity_poly.pdbx_strand_id
1 'polypeptide(L)'
;MQEIEITVKGLSYSQGKSGAYALILAEKGPDARKLPVVIGGAEAQSIAVALEKSIAPPRPMTHDTWQNMLDELGTQIEKVLIHRLVNGVFYASIYARNEHGAQLIFDSRPSDAVALAVRVDCPIYVLAS
;
A
#
# COMPACT_ATOMS: atom_id res chain seq x y z
N MET A 1 4.82 15.16 14.39
CA MET A 1 5.50 14.11 13.66
C MET A 1 5.40 14.36 12.17
N GLN A 2 6.45 14.01 11.46
CA GLN A 2 6.57 14.34 10.06
C GLN A 2 6.17 13.16 9.17
N GLU A 3 5.40 13.43 8.13
CA GLU A 3 5.09 12.45 7.09
C GLU A 3 6.20 12.46 6.06
N ILE A 4 6.78 11.28 5.81
CA ILE A 4 7.87 11.13 4.87
C ILE A 4 7.37 10.31 3.68
N GLU A 5 7.47 10.90 2.49
CA GLU A 5 7.04 10.19 1.29
C GLU A 5 8.02 9.06 0.94
N ILE A 6 7.43 7.91 0.60
CA ILE A 6 8.19 6.72 0.24
C ILE A 6 7.67 6.14 -1.08
N THR A 7 8.46 5.24 -1.64
CA THR A 7 8.05 4.45 -2.80
C THR A 7 8.24 2.98 -2.51
N VAL A 8 7.57 2.13 -3.29
CA VAL A 8 7.80 0.69 -3.24
C VAL A 8 9.07 0.39 -3.99
N LYS A 9 10.11 -0.06 -3.27
CA LYS A 9 11.38 -0.42 -3.87
C LYS A 9 11.32 -1.81 -4.50
N GLY A 10 10.57 -2.72 -3.89
CA GLY A 10 10.41 -4.06 -4.38
C GLY A 10 9.90 -5.01 -3.32
N LEU A 11 9.93 -6.28 -3.66
CA LEU A 11 9.50 -7.37 -2.80
C LEU A 11 10.66 -8.35 -2.66
N SER A 12 10.87 -8.85 -1.44
CA SER A 12 11.90 -9.83 -1.16
C SER A 12 11.27 -11.04 -0.50
N TYR A 13 11.64 -12.23 -0.96
CA TYR A 13 11.15 -13.47 -0.35
C TYR A 13 11.86 -13.71 0.97
N SER A 14 11.09 -13.98 2.01
CA SER A 14 11.66 -14.28 3.31
C SER A 14 11.95 -15.79 3.42
N GLN A 15 13.21 -16.15 3.51
CA GLN A 15 13.61 -17.55 3.54
C GLN A 15 13.28 -18.25 4.85
N GLY A 16 13.13 -17.51 5.92
CA GLY A 16 12.92 -18.11 7.25
C GLY A 16 11.49 -18.50 7.54
N LYS A 17 10.53 -18.07 6.71
CA LYS A 17 9.11 -18.31 6.95
C LYS A 17 8.41 -18.63 5.65
N SER A 18 7.75 -19.77 5.62
CA SER A 18 7.01 -20.20 4.44
C SER A 18 5.91 -19.20 4.11
N GLY A 19 5.86 -18.75 2.86
CA GLY A 19 4.82 -17.88 2.36
C GLY A 19 4.93 -16.42 2.77
N ALA A 20 5.99 -16.04 3.49
CA ALA A 20 6.17 -14.66 3.90
C ALA A 20 7.07 -13.90 2.93
N TYR A 21 6.76 -12.64 2.72
CA TYR A 21 7.55 -11.74 1.90
C TYR A 21 7.85 -10.47 2.68
N ALA A 22 8.91 -9.78 2.29
CA ALA A 22 9.20 -8.46 2.80
C ALA A 22 8.89 -7.43 1.71
N LEU A 23 7.98 -6.52 2.03
CA LEU A 23 7.70 -5.36 1.19
C LEU A 23 8.73 -4.31 1.55
N ILE A 24 9.55 -3.90 0.58
CA ILE A 24 10.61 -2.94 0.83
C ILE A 24 10.14 -1.56 0.39
N LEU A 25 9.97 -0.68 1.36
CA LEU A 25 9.61 0.72 1.15
C LEU A 25 10.86 1.57 1.33
N ALA A 26 11.01 2.59 0.52
CA ALA A 26 12.22 3.44 0.56
C ALA A 26 11.84 4.90 0.50
N GLU A 27 12.53 5.74 1.29
CA GLU A 27 12.37 7.19 1.18
C GLU A 27 12.80 7.66 -0.19
N LYS A 28 12.16 8.71 -0.67
CA LYS A 28 12.63 9.45 -1.83
C LYS A 28 13.78 10.35 -1.38
N GLY A 29 14.83 10.41 -2.19
CA GLY A 29 15.95 11.31 -1.94
C GLY A 29 17.26 10.58 -1.68
N PRO A 30 18.35 11.34 -1.41
CA PRO A 30 19.69 10.77 -1.35
C PRO A 30 19.94 9.87 -0.14
N ASP A 31 19.26 10.12 0.97
CA ASP A 31 19.44 9.32 2.19
C ASP A 31 18.42 8.19 2.29
N ALA A 32 18.01 7.63 1.18
CA ALA A 32 16.89 6.70 1.05
C ALA A 32 16.93 5.56 2.09
N ARG A 33 16.42 5.82 3.27
CA ARG A 33 16.24 4.78 4.29
C ARG A 33 15.18 3.81 3.81
N LYS A 34 15.32 2.56 4.19
CA LYS A 34 14.41 1.50 3.77
C LYS A 34 13.64 0.97 4.97
N LEU A 35 12.37 0.65 4.73
CA LEU A 35 11.51 0.04 5.73
C LEU A 35 10.98 -1.27 5.19
N PRO A 36 11.43 -2.41 5.73
CA PRO A 36 10.84 -3.69 5.36
C PRO A 36 9.58 -3.96 6.17
N VAL A 37 8.54 -4.41 5.49
CA VAL A 37 7.29 -4.79 6.14
C VAL A 37 6.96 -6.22 5.73
N VAL A 38 6.78 -7.10 6.71
CA VAL A 38 6.46 -8.51 6.42
C VAL A 38 5.00 -8.60 6.01
N ILE A 39 4.76 -9.24 4.86
CA ILE A 39 3.41 -9.39 4.31
C ILE A 39 3.21 -10.84 3.83
N GLY A 40 1.95 -11.22 3.66
CA GLY A 40 1.62 -12.55 3.15
C GLY A 40 1.81 -12.67 1.65
N GLY A 41 1.84 -13.92 1.17
CA GLY A 41 2.07 -14.20 -0.24
C GLY A 41 0.98 -13.65 -1.16
N ALA A 42 -0.27 -13.70 -0.73
CA ALA A 42 -1.38 -13.20 -1.54
C ALA A 42 -1.27 -11.68 -1.75
N GLU A 43 -0.94 -10.94 -0.69
CA GLU A 43 -0.76 -9.49 -0.79
C GLU A 43 0.48 -9.14 -1.60
N ALA A 44 1.55 -9.92 -1.44
CA ALA A 44 2.77 -9.72 -2.23
C ALA A 44 2.49 -9.91 -3.72
N GLN A 45 1.73 -10.94 -4.07
CA GLN A 45 1.36 -11.19 -5.47
C GLN A 45 0.53 -10.04 -6.02
N SER A 46 -0.42 -9.53 -5.24
CA SER A 46 -1.27 -8.42 -5.65
C SER A 46 -0.45 -7.17 -5.94
N ILE A 47 0.53 -6.87 -5.09
CA ILE A 47 1.42 -5.72 -5.28
C ILE A 47 2.30 -5.93 -6.51
N ALA A 48 2.87 -7.13 -6.66
CA ALA A 48 3.74 -7.44 -7.79
C ALA A 48 3.00 -7.27 -9.13
N VAL A 49 1.77 -7.76 -9.21
CA VAL A 49 0.96 -7.62 -10.43
C VAL A 49 0.66 -6.14 -10.71
N ALA A 50 0.37 -5.37 -9.67
CA ALA A 50 0.10 -3.94 -9.84
C ALA A 50 1.34 -3.16 -10.30
N LEU A 51 2.52 -3.54 -9.82
CA LEU A 51 3.77 -2.90 -10.24
C LEU A 51 4.14 -3.28 -11.67
N GLU A 52 3.85 -4.51 -12.08
CA GLU A 52 4.12 -4.99 -13.43
C GLU A 52 2.91 -4.73 -14.31
N LYS A 53 2.87 -3.54 -14.87
CA LYS A 53 1.67 -3.06 -15.59
C LYS A 53 1.41 -3.76 -16.90
N SER A 54 2.35 -4.57 -17.38
CA SER A 54 2.14 -5.33 -18.60
C SER A 54 1.33 -6.61 -18.40
N ILE A 55 1.09 -7.00 -17.14
CA ILE A 55 0.34 -8.19 -16.81
C ILE A 55 -1.10 -7.82 -16.50
N ALA A 56 -2.05 -8.37 -17.24
CA ALA A 56 -3.47 -8.19 -16.96
C ALA A 56 -4.04 -9.52 -16.49
N PRO A 57 -4.44 -9.64 -15.23
CA PRO A 57 -5.06 -10.89 -14.78
C PRO A 57 -6.40 -11.12 -15.48
N PRO A 58 -6.78 -12.39 -15.70
CA PRO A 58 -8.03 -12.69 -16.46
C PRO A 58 -9.28 -12.24 -15.73
N ARG A 59 -9.22 -12.10 -14.42
CA ARG A 59 -10.31 -11.59 -13.62
C ARG A 59 -9.76 -10.58 -12.61
N PRO A 60 -10.59 -9.63 -12.14
CA PRO A 60 -10.12 -8.68 -11.13
C PRO A 60 -9.63 -9.39 -9.88
N MET A 61 -8.49 -8.94 -9.36
CA MET A 61 -8.00 -9.37 -8.06
C MET A 61 -8.77 -8.62 -6.95
N THR A 62 -8.58 -9.04 -5.71
CA THR A 62 -9.28 -8.41 -4.58
C THR A 62 -9.13 -6.89 -4.58
N HIS A 63 -7.91 -6.39 -4.74
CA HIS A 63 -7.66 -4.95 -4.71
C HIS A 63 -8.20 -4.25 -5.95
N ASP A 64 -8.25 -4.92 -7.09
CA ASP A 64 -8.91 -4.38 -8.29
C ASP A 64 -10.41 -4.19 -8.03
N THR A 65 -11.02 -5.18 -7.39
CA THR A 65 -12.44 -5.11 -7.04
C THR A 65 -12.71 -3.96 -6.08
N TRP A 66 -11.86 -3.80 -5.05
CA TRP A 66 -12.01 -2.70 -4.10
C TRP A 66 -11.90 -1.35 -4.80
N GLN A 67 -10.92 -1.20 -5.69
CA GLN A 67 -10.76 0.03 -6.46
C GLN A 67 -12.00 0.30 -7.32
N ASN A 68 -12.49 -0.73 -8.02
CA ASN A 68 -13.66 -0.59 -8.87
C ASN A 68 -14.89 -0.17 -8.07
N MET A 69 -15.06 -0.73 -6.87
CA MET A 69 -16.18 -0.37 -5.99
C MET A 69 -16.08 1.08 -5.56
N LEU A 70 -14.90 1.55 -5.19
CA LEU A 70 -14.70 2.95 -4.79
C LEU A 70 -14.96 3.89 -5.95
N ASP A 71 -14.47 3.56 -7.15
CA ASP A 71 -14.68 4.35 -8.35
C ASP A 71 -16.18 4.47 -8.66
N GLU A 72 -16.89 3.35 -8.57
CA GLU A 72 -18.34 3.32 -8.84
C GLU A 72 -19.12 4.18 -7.85
N LEU A 73 -18.62 4.27 -6.62
CA LEU A 73 -19.24 5.07 -5.56
C LEU A 73 -18.76 6.53 -5.57
N GLY A 74 -17.99 6.94 -6.59
CA GLY A 74 -17.51 8.31 -6.71
C GLY A 74 -16.45 8.69 -5.69
N THR A 75 -15.69 7.71 -5.19
CA THR A 75 -14.71 7.93 -4.15
C THR A 75 -13.30 7.68 -4.69
N GLN A 76 -12.39 8.64 -4.47
CA GLN A 76 -11.01 8.56 -4.95
C GLN A 76 -10.05 8.49 -3.79
N ILE A 77 -9.09 7.56 -3.88
CA ILE A 77 -8.03 7.45 -2.89
C ILE A 77 -7.00 8.54 -3.17
N GLU A 78 -6.66 9.32 -2.14
CA GLU A 78 -5.75 10.45 -2.27
C GLU A 78 -4.34 10.15 -1.78
N LYS A 79 -4.22 9.40 -0.69
CA LYS A 79 -2.91 9.03 -0.15
C LYS A 79 -3.06 7.87 0.83
N VAL A 80 -1.93 7.25 1.13
CA VAL A 80 -1.82 6.21 2.15
C VAL A 80 -0.79 6.65 3.17
N LEU A 81 -1.09 6.46 4.45
CA LEU A 81 -0.18 6.79 5.54
C LEU A 81 0.04 5.56 6.42
N ILE A 82 1.29 5.11 6.51
CA ILE A 82 1.70 4.06 7.45
C ILE A 82 2.17 4.77 8.70
N HIS A 83 1.49 4.56 9.84
CA HIS A 83 1.67 5.49 10.94
C HIS A 83 1.93 4.89 12.30
N ARG A 84 1.77 3.61 12.48
CA ARG A 84 1.88 3.07 13.84
C ARG A 84 2.45 1.68 13.83
N LEU A 85 3.34 1.42 14.80
CA LEU A 85 3.85 0.08 15.06
C LEU A 85 3.47 -0.25 16.50
N VAL A 86 2.55 -1.19 16.67
CA VAL A 86 2.08 -1.60 17.98
C VAL A 86 2.25 -3.11 18.08
N ASN A 87 3.04 -3.56 19.06
CA ASN A 87 3.30 -4.98 19.27
C ASN A 87 3.79 -5.68 18.00
N GLY A 88 4.67 -5.01 17.23
CA GLY A 88 5.21 -5.56 15.99
C GLY A 88 4.28 -5.49 14.79
N VAL A 89 3.14 -4.82 14.92
CA VAL A 89 2.14 -4.71 13.86
C VAL A 89 2.03 -3.26 13.38
N PHE A 90 2.24 -3.04 12.08
CA PHE A 90 2.05 -1.73 11.49
C PHE A 90 0.58 -1.47 11.20
N TYR A 91 0.19 -0.22 11.40
CA TYR A 91 -1.13 0.29 11.05
C TYR A 91 -1.01 1.22 9.86
N ALA A 92 -2.03 1.27 9.04
CA ALA A 92 -2.08 2.19 7.91
C ALA A 92 -3.47 2.80 7.80
N SER A 93 -3.50 3.99 7.21
CA SER A 93 -4.75 4.69 6.89
C SER A 93 -4.79 5.00 5.42
N ILE A 94 -5.95 4.76 4.81
CA ILE A 94 -6.21 5.12 3.42
C ILE A 94 -7.07 6.39 3.45
N TYR A 95 -6.55 7.47 2.90
CA TYR A 95 -7.26 8.75 2.82
C TYR A 95 -7.95 8.85 1.46
N ALA A 96 -9.24 9.08 1.48
CA ALA A 96 -10.04 9.14 0.27
C ALA A 96 -11.00 10.33 0.35
N ARG A 97 -11.57 10.69 -0.79
CA ARG A 97 -12.52 11.79 -0.89
C ARG A 97 -13.70 11.34 -1.74
N ASN A 98 -14.91 11.57 -1.23
CA ASN A 98 -16.10 11.16 -1.97
C ASN A 98 -16.54 12.27 -2.95
N GLU A 99 -17.59 12.00 -3.71
CA GLU A 99 -18.08 12.92 -4.74
C GLU A 99 -18.62 14.24 -4.17
N HIS A 100 -18.94 14.26 -2.88
CA HIS A 100 -19.42 15.46 -2.20
C HIS A 100 -18.29 16.26 -1.55
N GLY A 101 -17.05 15.84 -1.76
CA GLY A 101 -15.88 16.53 -1.20
C GLY A 101 -15.55 16.16 0.24
N ALA A 102 -16.24 15.19 0.83
CA ALA A 102 -15.95 14.78 2.19
C ALA A 102 -14.75 13.85 2.23
N GLN A 103 -13.86 14.07 3.20
CA GLN A 103 -12.71 13.20 3.41
C GLN A 103 -13.13 11.95 4.18
N LEU A 104 -12.68 10.80 3.71
CA LEU A 104 -12.90 9.52 4.36
C LEU A 104 -11.55 8.92 4.72
N ILE A 105 -11.47 8.28 5.88
CA ILE A 105 -10.23 7.64 6.33
C ILE A 105 -10.57 6.21 6.71
N PHE A 106 -9.89 5.26 6.08
CA PHE A 106 -10.12 3.84 6.31
C PHE A 106 -8.91 3.22 7.00
N ASP A 107 -9.17 2.45 8.06
CA ASP A 107 -8.12 1.64 8.68
C ASP A 107 -7.78 0.47 7.77
N SER A 108 -6.49 0.13 7.69
CA SER A 108 -6.03 -0.89 6.76
C SER A 108 -4.72 -1.51 7.23
N ARG A 109 -4.46 -2.73 6.79
CA ARG A 109 -3.11 -3.26 6.86
C ARG A 109 -2.24 -2.54 5.83
N PRO A 110 -0.94 -2.33 6.13
CA PRO A 110 -0.05 -1.69 5.16
C PRO A 110 -0.02 -2.38 3.80
N SER A 111 -0.06 -3.71 3.77
CA SER A 111 -0.04 -4.46 2.50
C SER A 111 -1.22 -4.11 1.61
N ASP A 112 -2.42 -4.05 2.17
CA ASP A 112 -3.63 -3.72 1.40
C ASP A 112 -3.61 -2.27 0.95
N ALA A 113 -3.18 -1.37 1.84
CA ALA A 113 -3.09 0.05 1.51
C ALA A 113 -2.11 0.29 0.38
N VAL A 114 -0.94 -0.35 0.41
CA VAL A 114 0.07 -0.22 -0.64
C VAL A 114 -0.43 -0.82 -1.95
N ALA A 115 -1.12 -1.97 -1.89
CA ALA A 115 -1.67 -2.59 -3.10
C ALA A 115 -2.65 -1.66 -3.81
N LEU A 116 -3.47 -0.93 -3.05
CA LEU A 116 -4.38 0.06 -3.62
C LEU A 116 -3.63 1.29 -4.11
N ALA A 117 -2.66 1.79 -3.34
CA ALA A 117 -1.91 2.99 -3.70
C ALA A 117 -1.18 2.81 -5.03
N VAL A 118 -0.56 1.65 -5.25
CA VAL A 118 0.15 1.36 -6.50
C VAL A 118 -0.82 1.35 -7.68
N ARG A 119 -2.03 0.84 -7.48
CA ARG A 119 -3.03 0.78 -8.55
C ARG A 119 -3.54 2.17 -8.95
N VAL A 120 -3.78 3.03 -7.99
CA VAL A 120 -4.33 4.38 -8.26
C VAL A 120 -3.25 5.44 -8.42
N ASP A 121 -1.99 5.07 -8.21
CA ASP A 121 -0.84 5.96 -8.37
C ASP A 121 -0.86 7.14 -7.38
N CYS A 122 -1.33 6.92 -6.17
CA CYS A 122 -1.31 7.95 -5.15
C CYS A 122 -0.05 7.86 -4.30
N PRO A 123 0.33 8.95 -3.60
CA PRO A 123 1.52 8.92 -2.76
C PRO A 123 1.32 8.08 -1.51
N ILE A 124 2.43 7.53 -1.03
CA ILE A 124 2.51 6.73 0.19
C ILE A 124 3.44 7.44 1.15
N TYR A 125 3.01 7.60 2.40
CA TYR A 125 3.80 8.25 3.44
C TYR A 125 3.99 7.32 4.62
N VAL A 126 5.10 7.50 5.31
CA VAL A 126 5.37 6.88 6.61
C VAL A 126 5.52 7.99 7.64
N LEU A 127 4.89 7.82 8.78
CA LEU A 127 5.01 8.79 9.86
C LEU A 127 6.30 8.52 10.62
N ALA A 128 7.19 9.50 10.63
CA ALA A 128 8.44 9.40 11.38
C ALA A 128 8.16 9.55 12.87
N SER A 129 8.67 8.63 13.68
CA SER A 129 8.49 8.66 15.12
C SER A 129 9.78 9.05 15.83
#